data_09d56dfa654a9736f9bbddbb8afca18b
#
_entry.id   09d56dfa654a9736f9bbddbb8afca18b
#
_cell.length_a   1.000
_cell.length_b   1.000
_cell.length_c   1.000
_cell.angle_alpha   90.00
_cell.angle_beta   90.00
_cell.angle_gamma   90.00
#
_symmetry.space_group_name_H-M   'P 1'
#
loop_
_entity.id
_entity.type
_entity.pdbx_description
1 polymer ?
#
loop_
_entity_poly.entity_id
_entity_poly.type
_entity_poly.pdbx_seq_one_letter_code
_entity_poly.pdbx_strand_id
1 'polypeptide(L)'
;MVKWLKSQDHAAVEEHLQWTNPLQSLVSRASKTLAVEVPLHYSINGVGAYAGSCDGVMLVNGDVVLIDYKTKRHGKSVHQKYCEKERLQLAAYSLAISHLYEDQLPAPVTRTSLLFAHPEDGRHVTVVSTQGDLLLEYQQKWLDLLGEWYEVYGDQVANEQLIYDEQLAFNF
;
A
#
# COMPACT_ATOMS: atom_id res chain seq x y z
N MET A 1 10.28 10.23 -3.45
CA MET A 1 10.33 8.76 -3.59
C MET A 1 9.53 8.29 -4.81
N VAL A 2 8.22 8.47 -4.84
CA VAL A 2 7.34 8.01 -5.91
C VAL A 2 7.69 8.62 -7.27
N LYS A 3 8.08 9.91 -7.32
CA LYS A 3 8.50 10.58 -8.54
C LYS A 3 9.71 9.89 -9.19
N TRP A 4 10.66 9.41 -8.38
CA TRP A 4 11.80 8.63 -8.87
C TRP A 4 11.37 7.27 -9.44
N LEU A 5 10.42 6.57 -8.80
CA LEU A 5 9.89 5.31 -9.31
C LEU A 5 9.22 5.47 -10.68
N LYS A 6 8.50 6.59 -10.89
CA LYS A 6 7.82 6.87 -12.16
C LYS A 6 8.80 7.19 -13.30
N SER A 7 9.78 8.04 -13.03
CA SER A 7 10.68 8.57 -14.05
C SER A 7 12.00 7.83 -14.14
N GLN A 8 12.41 7.18 -13.04
CA GLN A 8 13.78 6.71 -12.80
C GLN A 8 14.83 7.84 -13.03
N ASP A 9 14.38 9.08 -12.89
CA ASP A 9 15.18 10.27 -13.07
C ASP A 9 15.87 10.65 -11.76
N HIS A 10 17.16 10.40 -11.67
CA HIS A 10 17.98 10.71 -10.50
C HIS A 10 18.02 12.21 -10.19
N ALA A 11 17.98 13.07 -11.19
CA ALA A 11 17.99 14.51 -11.01
C ALA A 11 16.73 15.02 -10.27
N ALA A 12 15.58 14.38 -10.52
CA ALA A 12 14.31 14.75 -9.88
C ALA A 12 14.27 14.50 -8.37
N VAL A 13 15.24 13.76 -7.83
CA VAL A 13 15.31 13.34 -6.42
C VAL A 13 16.63 13.70 -5.75
N GLU A 14 17.44 14.57 -6.39
CA GLU A 14 18.79 14.92 -5.89
C GLU A 14 18.76 15.44 -4.45
N GLU A 15 17.82 16.30 -4.12
CA GLU A 15 17.62 16.82 -2.75
C GLU A 15 17.23 15.73 -1.73
N HIS A 16 16.79 14.55 -2.21
CA HIS A 16 16.34 13.43 -1.40
C HIS A 16 17.23 12.19 -1.51
N LEU A 17 18.45 12.33 -2.06
CA LEU A 17 19.36 11.20 -2.30
C LEU A 17 19.66 10.38 -1.05
N GLN A 18 19.73 11.03 0.12
CA GLN A 18 19.89 10.34 1.40
C GLN A 18 18.79 9.30 1.70
N TRP A 19 17.60 9.49 1.14
CA TRP A 19 16.46 8.57 1.28
C TRP A 19 16.32 7.59 0.14
N THR A 20 16.69 7.99 -1.08
CA THR A 20 16.49 7.21 -2.30
C THR A 20 17.64 6.26 -2.59
N ASN A 21 18.89 6.66 -2.34
CA ASN A 21 20.06 5.82 -2.57
C ASN A 21 20.00 4.46 -1.88
N PRO A 22 19.62 4.35 -0.59
CA PRO A 22 19.49 3.06 0.07
C PRO A 22 18.47 2.14 -0.61
N LEU A 23 17.41 2.72 -1.17
CA LEU A 23 16.32 1.97 -1.82
C LEU A 23 16.66 1.54 -3.24
N GLN A 24 17.58 2.22 -3.91
CA GLN A 24 17.96 1.95 -5.29
C GLN A 24 18.37 0.49 -5.51
N SER A 25 19.18 -0.06 -4.61
CA SER A 25 19.63 -1.46 -4.70
C SER A 25 18.51 -2.47 -4.54
N LEU A 26 17.44 -2.13 -3.82
CA LEU A 26 16.26 -2.98 -3.67
C LEU A 26 15.36 -2.88 -4.89
N VAL A 27 15.10 -1.67 -5.36
CA VAL A 27 14.26 -1.42 -6.54
C VAL A 27 14.90 -2.02 -7.79
N SER A 28 16.22 -1.95 -7.92
CA SER A 28 16.95 -2.55 -9.05
C SER A 28 16.92 -4.09 -9.09
N ARG A 29 16.60 -4.74 -7.96
CA ARG A 29 16.38 -6.20 -7.91
C ARG A 29 14.97 -6.60 -8.34
N ALA A 30 14.03 -5.65 -8.42
CA ALA A 30 12.73 -5.93 -9.00
C ALA A 30 12.90 -6.26 -10.48
N SER A 31 12.28 -7.33 -10.94
CA SER A 31 12.28 -7.71 -12.37
C SER A 31 11.51 -6.66 -13.18
N LYS A 32 10.48 -6.05 -12.57
CA LYS A 32 9.64 -5.03 -13.18
C LYS A 32 8.88 -4.23 -12.12
N THR A 33 8.81 -2.92 -12.27
CA THR A 33 7.81 -2.09 -11.59
C THR A 33 6.52 -2.17 -12.39
N LEU A 34 5.46 -2.70 -11.77
CA LEU A 34 4.16 -2.88 -12.40
C LEU A 34 3.33 -1.59 -12.34
N ALA A 35 3.31 -0.94 -11.16
CA ALA A 35 2.57 0.30 -10.96
C ALA A 35 3.16 1.12 -9.81
N VAL A 36 2.88 2.44 -9.80
CA VAL A 36 3.28 3.38 -8.72
C VAL A 36 2.14 4.36 -8.44
N GLU A 37 2.00 4.79 -7.18
CA GLU A 37 0.91 5.67 -6.72
C GLU A 37 -0.46 5.17 -7.19
N VAL A 38 -0.75 3.91 -6.91
CA VAL A 38 -1.96 3.26 -7.42
C VAL A 38 -3.13 3.58 -6.51
N PRO A 39 -4.14 4.29 -6.99
CA PRO A 39 -5.38 4.44 -6.26
C PRO A 39 -6.08 3.09 -6.16
N LEU A 40 -6.67 2.81 -5.04
CA LEU A 40 -7.36 1.57 -4.77
C LEU A 40 -8.64 1.81 -3.98
N HIS A 41 -9.58 0.91 -4.15
CA HIS A 41 -10.76 0.80 -3.33
C HIS A 41 -11.18 -0.68 -3.25
N TYR A 42 -11.93 -1.02 -2.22
CA TYR A 42 -12.50 -2.35 -2.07
C TYR A 42 -13.96 -2.21 -1.70
N SER A 43 -14.83 -2.83 -2.49
CA SER A 43 -16.26 -2.83 -2.27
C SER A 43 -16.73 -4.22 -1.88
N ILE A 44 -17.54 -4.30 -0.83
CA ILE A 44 -18.22 -5.51 -0.42
C ILE A 44 -19.69 -5.37 -0.80
N ASN A 45 -20.24 -6.32 -1.56
CA ASN A 45 -21.66 -6.33 -1.98
C ASN A 45 -22.13 -5.04 -2.65
N GLY A 46 -21.24 -4.35 -3.42
CA GLY A 46 -21.54 -3.09 -4.08
C GLY A 46 -21.47 -1.85 -3.19
N VAL A 47 -21.21 -2.01 -1.90
CA VAL A 47 -20.93 -0.91 -0.97
C VAL A 47 -19.44 -0.66 -0.94
N GLY A 48 -19.01 0.58 -1.18
CA GLY A 48 -17.61 0.96 -1.03
C GLY A 48 -17.21 0.83 0.43
N ALA A 49 -16.24 -0.03 0.72
CA ALA A 49 -15.83 -0.32 2.09
C ALA A 49 -14.65 0.52 2.54
N TYR A 50 -13.63 0.67 1.68
CA TYR A 50 -12.47 1.53 1.94
C TYR A 50 -11.77 1.92 0.64
N ALA A 51 -10.99 3.00 0.71
CA ALA A 51 -10.16 3.47 -0.39
C ALA A 51 -8.79 3.92 0.13
N GLY A 52 -7.83 4.06 -0.78
CA GLY A 52 -6.49 4.50 -0.45
C GLY A 52 -5.60 4.61 -1.68
N SER A 53 -4.30 4.70 -1.44
CA SER A 53 -3.28 4.64 -2.49
C SER A 53 -2.08 3.89 -1.96
N CYS A 54 -1.53 2.96 -2.76
CA CYS A 54 -0.27 2.30 -2.44
C CYS A 54 0.90 2.96 -3.21
N ASP A 55 2.09 2.94 -2.61
CA ASP A 55 3.27 3.55 -3.22
C ASP A 55 3.76 2.79 -4.45
N GLY A 56 3.66 1.45 -4.45
CA GLY A 56 4.08 0.69 -5.60
C GLY A 56 3.71 -0.79 -5.58
N VAL A 57 3.64 -1.35 -6.80
CA VAL A 57 3.48 -2.78 -7.04
C VAL A 57 4.63 -3.23 -7.93
N MET A 58 5.36 -4.24 -7.52
CA MET A 58 6.56 -4.74 -8.20
C MET A 58 6.50 -6.25 -8.44
N LEU A 59 7.14 -6.69 -9.49
CA LEU A 59 7.44 -8.10 -9.72
C LEU A 59 8.85 -8.38 -9.21
N VAL A 60 8.98 -9.25 -8.21
CA VAL A 60 10.27 -9.61 -7.57
C VAL A 60 10.40 -11.11 -7.52
N ASN A 61 11.32 -11.68 -8.29
CA ASN A 61 11.52 -13.14 -8.39
C ASN A 61 10.25 -13.94 -8.76
N GLY A 62 9.36 -13.35 -9.53
CA GLY A 62 8.09 -13.97 -9.92
C GLY A 62 6.90 -13.64 -9.00
N ASP A 63 7.15 -13.10 -7.81
CA ASP A 63 6.09 -12.68 -6.89
C ASP A 63 5.62 -11.26 -7.21
N VAL A 64 4.31 -11.03 -7.13
CA VAL A 64 3.73 -9.69 -7.10
C VAL A 64 3.80 -9.16 -5.67
N VAL A 65 4.57 -8.10 -5.49
CA VAL A 65 4.88 -7.51 -4.19
C VAL A 65 4.33 -6.10 -4.12
N LEU A 66 3.46 -5.86 -3.15
CA LEU A 66 3.00 -4.52 -2.82
C LEU A 66 3.98 -3.88 -1.85
N ILE A 67 4.42 -2.67 -2.15
CA ILE A 67 5.40 -1.94 -1.35
C ILE A 67 4.85 -0.62 -0.83
N ASP A 68 5.36 -0.23 0.34
CA ASP A 68 5.10 1.05 0.94
C ASP A 68 6.39 1.59 1.56
N TYR A 69 6.71 2.86 1.25
CA TYR A 69 7.92 3.52 1.70
C TYR A 69 7.66 4.28 2.99
N LYS A 70 8.51 4.03 3.96
CA LYS A 70 8.47 4.74 5.24
C LYS A 70 9.81 5.43 5.50
N THR A 71 9.73 6.67 5.93
CA THR A 71 10.89 7.38 6.43
C THR A 71 11.02 7.15 7.94
N LYS A 72 12.23 6.95 8.42
CA LYS A 72 12.51 6.80 9.85
C LYS A 72 13.27 8.02 10.33
N ARG A 73 12.87 8.57 11.47
CA ARG A 73 13.61 9.65 12.12
C ARG A 73 14.95 9.12 12.67
N HIS A 74 15.93 10.01 12.70
CA HIS A 74 17.28 9.82 13.27
C HIS A 74 17.27 8.96 14.55
N GLY A 75 18.18 7.99 14.65
CA GLY A 75 18.45 7.22 15.87
C GLY A 75 17.38 6.21 16.29
N LYS A 76 16.33 5.98 15.51
CA LYS A 76 15.27 5.01 15.86
C LYS A 76 15.40 3.72 15.06
N SER A 77 15.60 2.60 15.76
CA SER A 77 15.51 1.26 15.16
C SER A 77 14.08 0.92 14.72
N VAL A 78 13.98 0.15 13.65
CA VAL A 78 12.70 -0.45 13.22
C VAL A 78 12.53 -1.78 13.95
N HIS A 79 11.52 -1.87 14.79
CA HIS A 79 11.13 -3.14 15.40
C HIS A 79 9.89 -3.69 14.69
N GLN A 80 9.99 -4.87 14.11
CA GLN A 80 8.90 -5.50 13.36
C GLN A 80 7.58 -5.61 14.15
N LYS A 81 7.67 -5.81 15.47
CA LYS A 81 6.50 -5.87 16.37
C LYS A 81 5.71 -4.55 16.47
N TYR A 82 6.30 -3.43 16.06
CA TYR A 82 5.61 -2.13 16.09
C TYR A 82 5.07 -1.71 14.71
N CYS A 83 5.16 -2.58 13.70
CA CYS A 83 4.63 -2.33 12.36
C CYS A 83 3.23 -2.93 12.17
N GLU A 84 2.49 -3.15 13.25
CA GLU A 84 1.16 -3.79 13.21
C GLU A 84 0.15 -3.03 12.36
N LYS A 85 0.09 -1.70 12.53
CA LYS A 85 -0.84 -0.85 11.77
C LYS A 85 -0.49 -0.81 10.29
N GLU A 86 0.78 -0.68 9.97
CA GLU A 86 1.27 -0.64 8.60
C GLU A 86 1.09 -1.99 7.89
N ARG A 87 1.29 -3.11 8.59
CA ARG A 87 1.00 -4.44 8.05
C ARG A 87 -0.48 -4.62 7.75
N LEU A 88 -1.35 -4.16 8.66
CA LEU A 88 -2.79 -4.21 8.48
C LEU A 88 -3.23 -3.35 7.28
N GLN A 89 -2.68 -2.15 7.14
CA GLN A 89 -2.91 -1.28 5.98
C GLN A 89 -2.51 -1.96 4.67
N LEU A 90 -1.31 -2.55 4.63
CA LEU A 90 -0.84 -3.22 3.42
C LEU A 90 -1.63 -4.51 3.11
N ALA A 91 -2.11 -5.20 4.12
CA ALA A 91 -3.01 -6.35 3.93
C ALA A 91 -4.33 -5.92 3.30
N ALA A 92 -4.94 -4.83 3.79
CA ALA A 92 -6.11 -4.22 3.16
C ALA A 92 -5.84 -3.85 1.69
N TYR A 93 -4.73 -3.18 1.43
CA TYR A 93 -4.36 -2.76 0.07
C TYR A 93 -4.08 -3.95 -0.84
N SER A 94 -3.51 -5.05 -0.33
CA SER A 94 -3.27 -6.27 -1.12
C SER A 94 -4.56 -6.93 -1.58
N LEU A 95 -5.61 -6.93 -0.76
CA LEU A 95 -6.95 -7.39 -1.15
C LEU A 95 -7.52 -6.53 -2.28
N ALA A 96 -7.53 -5.21 -2.10
CA ALA A 96 -8.06 -4.28 -3.08
C ALA A 96 -7.33 -4.36 -4.42
N ILE A 97 -6.00 -4.36 -4.41
CA ILE A 97 -5.16 -4.44 -5.62
C ILE A 97 -5.38 -5.76 -6.35
N SER A 98 -5.40 -6.88 -5.62
CA SER A 98 -5.62 -8.19 -6.22
C SER A 98 -7.00 -8.31 -6.87
N HIS A 99 -8.02 -7.65 -6.30
CA HIS A 99 -9.37 -7.64 -6.85
C HIS A 99 -9.53 -6.67 -8.03
N LEU A 100 -9.10 -5.41 -7.85
CA LEU A 100 -9.30 -4.35 -8.86
C LEU A 100 -8.49 -4.57 -10.15
N TYR A 101 -7.35 -5.21 -10.03
CA TYR A 101 -6.39 -5.37 -11.13
C TYR A 101 -6.14 -6.85 -11.47
N GLU A 102 -7.09 -7.74 -11.16
CA GLU A 102 -6.99 -9.18 -11.39
C GLU A 102 -6.55 -9.52 -12.82
N ASP A 103 -7.17 -8.87 -13.81
CA ASP A 103 -6.86 -9.08 -15.24
C ASP A 103 -5.56 -8.41 -15.71
N GLN A 104 -4.97 -7.52 -14.91
CA GLN A 104 -3.78 -6.74 -15.29
C GLN A 104 -2.51 -7.22 -14.57
N LEU A 105 -2.66 -7.90 -13.46
CA LEU A 105 -1.55 -8.47 -12.70
C LEU A 105 -1.21 -9.87 -13.22
N PRO A 106 0.09 -10.23 -13.24
CA PRO A 106 0.50 -11.60 -13.62
C PRO A 106 0.07 -12.66 -12.59
N ALA A 107 -0.22 -12.25 -11.36
CA ALA A 107 -0.72 -13.07 -10.26
C ALA A 107 -1.29 -12.14 -9.16
N PRO A 108 -2.08 -12.66 -8.21
CA PRO A 108 -2.47 -11.92 -7.02
C PRO A 108 -1.25 -11.45 -6.21
N VAL A 109 -1.44 -10.42 -5.38
CA VAL A 109 -0.40 -9.97 -4.45
C VAL A 109 -0.12 -11.07 -3.42
N THR A 110 1.09 -11.62 -3.44
CA THR A 110 1.51 -12.72 -2.54
C THR A 110 2.36 -12.25 -1.38
N ARG A 111 2.86 -11.00 -1.46
CA ARG A 111 3.71 -10.42 -0.43
C ARG A 111 3.51 -8.92 -0.34
N THR A 112 3.57 -8.40 0.88
CA THR A 112 3.68 -6.97 1.13
C THR A 112 5.00 -6.64 1.81
N SER A 113 5.55 -5.46 1.57
CA SER A 113 6.83 -5.04 2.14
C SER A 113 6.83 -3.56 2.50
N LEU A 114 7.12 -3.29 3.77
CA LEU A 114 7.45 -1.95 4.25
C LEU A 114 8.95 -1.72 4.06
N LEU A 115 9.31 -0.66 3.40
CA LEU A 115 10.69 -0.28 3.11
C LEU A 115 11.05 0.97 3.90
N PHE A 116 11.80 0.80 4.99
CA PHE A 116 12.26 1.91 5.83
C PHE A 116 13.63 2.39 5.37
N ALA A 117 13.68 3.58 4.79
CA ALA A 117 14.94 4.24 4.48
C ALA A 117 15.53 4.92 5.73
N HIS A 118 16.83 4.75 5.94
CA HIS A 118 17.58 5.34 7.03
C HIS A 118 18.53 6.41 6.45
N PRO A 119 18.24 7.71 6.64
CA PRO A 119 19.03 8.79 6.02
C PRO A 119 20.45 8.88 6.53
N GLU A 120 20.69 8.46 7.77
CA GLU A 120 21.99 8.57 8.44
C GLU A 120 23.03 7.62 7.85
N ASP A 121 22.58 6.48 7.38
CA ASP A 121 23.45 5.40 6.89
C ASP A 121 23.65 5.44 5.37
N GLY A 122 22.79 6.15 4.63
CA GLY A 122 22.86 6.30 3.17
C GLY A 122 22.88 4.99 2.37
N ARG A 123 22.96 3.85 3.05
CA ARG A 123 23.12 2.51 2.47
C ARG A 123 22.17 1.47 3.06
N HIS A 124 21.50 1.79 4.15
CA HIS A 124 20.71 0.81 4.89
C HIS A 124 19.21 0.99 4.66
N VAL A 125 18.54 -0.11 4.33
CA VAL A 125 17.08 -0.21 4.30
C VAL A 125 16.66 -1.35 5.17
N THR A 126 15.75 -1.09 6.10
CA THR A 126 15.07 -2.15 6.82
C THR A 126 13.84 -2.57 6.03
N VAL A 127 13.75 -3.85 5.69
CA VAL A 127 12.61 -4.44 4.99
C VAL A 127 11.79 -5.26 5.99
N VAL A 128 10.51 -4.94 6.11
CA VAL A 128 9.56 -5.72 6.90
C VAL A 128 8.54 -6.32 5.95
N SER A 129 8.69 -7.59 5.64
CA SER A 129 7.79 -8.31 4.74
C SER A 129 6.72 -9.08 5.50
N THR A 130 5.55 -9.22 4.86
CA THR A 130 4.43 -10.04 5.30
C THR A 130 3.99 -10.88 4.10
N GLN A 131 3.97 -12.21 4.25
CA GLN A 131 3.66 -13.15 3.15
C GLN A 131 3.09 -14.47 3.70
N GLY A 132 2.53 -15.29 2.81
CA GLY A 132 1.96 -16.60 3.17
C GLY A 132 0.85 -16.47 4.20
N ASP A 133 0.80 -17.41 5.15
CA ASP A 133 -0.25 -17.46 6.18
C ASP A 133 -0.33 -16.18 7.00
N LEU A 134 0.80 -15.53 7.25
CA LEU A 134 0.80 -14.26 7.98
C LEU A 134 0.10 -13.13 7.20
N LEU A 135 0.22 -13.09 5.87
CA LEU A 135 -0.52 -12.12 5.06
C LEU A 135 -2.02 -12.41 5.11
N LEU A 136 -2.41 -13.67 5.00
CA LEU A 136 -3.82 -14.08 5.08
C LEU A 136 -4.42 -13.74 6.46
N GLU A 137 -3.66 -13.92 7.54
CA GLU A 137 -4.08 -13.55 8.90
C GLU A 137 -4.35 -12.04 9.00
N TYR A 138 -3.47 -11.20 8.46
CA TYR A 138 -3.68 -9.74 8.46
C TYR A 138 -4.83 -9.31 7.55
N GLN A 139 -5.03 -9.98 6.43
CA GLN A 139 -6.17 -9.74 5.55
C GLN A 139 -7.49 -10.05 6.26
N GLN A 140 -7.57 -11.21 6.95
CA GLN A 140 -8.75 -11.56 7.71
C GLN A 140 -9.00 -10.58 8.86
N LYS A 141 -7.97 -10.24 9.62
CA LYS A 141 -8.05 -9.24 10.70
C LYS A 141 -8.55 -7.89 10.20
N TRP A 142 -8.13 -7.47 8.99
CA TRP A 142 -8.66 -6.26 8.39
C TRP A 142 -10.15 -6.37 8.06
N LEU A 143 -10.58 -7.48 7.47
CA LEU A 143 -11.99 -7.72 7.13
C LEU A 143 -12.87 -7.75 8.38
N ASP A 144 -12.39 -8.35 9.48
CA ASP A 144 -13.11 -8.38 10.76
C ASP A 144 -13.29 -6.96 11.32
N LEU A 145 -12.22 -6.15 11.35
CA LEU A 145 -12.30 -4.75 11.79
C LEU A 145 -13.21 -3.90 10.90
N LEU A 146 -13.21 -4.16 9.60
CA LEU A 146 -14.08 -3.47 8.67
C LEU A 146 -15.54 -3.83 8.92
N GLY A 147 -15.83 -5.11 9.16
CA GLY A 147 -17.16 -5.59 9.55
C GLY A 147 -17.66 -4.91 10.82
N GLU A 148 -16.84 -4.91 11.89
CA GLU A 148 -17.15 -4.21 13.15
C GLU A 148 -17.45 -2.72 12.92
N TRP A 149 -16.69 -2.05 12.06
CA TRP A 149 -16.91 -0.64 11.74
C TRP A 149 -18.25 -0.43 11.04
N TYR A 150 -18.60 -1.27 10.08
CA TYR A 150 -19.87 -1.18 9.35
C TYR A 150 -21.09 -1.55 10.20
N GLU A 151 -20.95 -2.44 11.19
CA GLU A 151 -22.00 -2.70 12.17
C GLU A 151 -22.35 -1.45 12.99
N VAL A 152 -21.36 -0.59 13.26
CA VAL A 152 -21.56 0.62 14.07
C VAL A 152 -21.98 1.83 13.20
N TYR A 153 -21.39 1.99 12.03
CA TYR A 153 -21.47 3.22 11.24
C TYR A 153 -22.12 3.04 9.86
N GLY A 154 -22.49 1.83 9.47
CA GLY A 154 -22.98 1.52 8.12
C GLY A 154 -24.23 2.32 7.74
N ASP A 155 -25.17 2.49 8.66
CA ASP A 155 -26.38 3.28 8.40
C ASP A 155 -26.08 4.77 8.17
N GLN A 156 -25.07 5.33 8.84
CA GLN A 156 -24.66 6.72 8.65
C GLN A 156 -24.05 6.91 7.24
N VAL A 157 -23.20 5.99 6.81
CA VAL A 157 -22.58 6.03 5.47
C VAL A 157 -23.65 5.92 4.38
N ALA A 158 -24.61 5.02 4.53
CA ALA A 158 -25.72 4.87 3.58
C ALA A 158 -26.56 6.16 3.47
N ASN A 159 -26.83 6.81 4.59
CA ASN A 159 -27.59 8.08 4.61
C ASN A 159 -26.80 9.23 3.98
N GLU A 160 -25.50 9.33 4.26
CA GLU A 160 -24.64 10.36 3.64
C GLU A 160 -24.51 10.17 2.12
N GLN A 161 -24.43 8.92 1.64
CA GLN A 161 -24.40 8.62 0.21
C GLN A 161 -25.70 9.03 -0.48
N LEU A 162 -26.85 8.76 0.11
CA LEU A 162 -28.16 9.19 -0.41
C LEU A 162 -28.26 10.71 -0.54
N ILE A 163 -27.80 11.46 0.46
CA ILE A 163 -27.78 12.91 0.43
C ILE A 163 -26.87 13.43 -0.71
N TYR A 164 -25.71 12.80 -0.88
CA TYR A 164 -24.76 13.17 -1.93
C TYR A 164 -25.33 12.91 -3.34
N ASP A 165 -25.94 11.76 -3.55
CA ASP A 165 -26.56 11.39 -4.82
C ASP A 165 -27.76 12.30 -5.16
N GLU A 166 -28.58 12.67 -4.17
CA GLU A 166 -29.65 13.68 -4.35
C GLU A 166 -29.10 15.05 -4.74
N GLN A 167 -28.01 15.50 -4.12
CA GLN A 167 -27.37 16.79 -4.45
C GLN A 167 -26.80 16.80 -5.87
N LEU A 168 -26.24 15.68 -6.35
CA LEU A 168 -25.76 15.56 -7.73
C LEU A 168 -26.92 15.59 -8.73
N ALA A 169 -28.06 14.98 -8.40
CA ALA A 169 -29.23 14.96 -9.27
C ALA A 169 -29.87 16.37 -9.48
N PHE A 170 -29.68 17.28 -8.54
CA PHE A 170 -30.19 18.65 -8.63
C PHE A 170 -29.27 19.64 -9.42
N ASN A 171 -28.06 19.21 -9.79
CA ASN A 171 -27.08 20.06 -10.49
C ASN A 171 -26.94 19.72 -11.99
N PHE A 172 -27.84 18.93 -12.54
CA PHE A 172 -28.03 18.64 -13.95
C PHE A 172 -29.45 19.11 -14.36
#